data_d374b9bad35786f711b9fa5c6e80f698
#
_entry.id   d374b9bad35786f711b9fa5c6e80f698
#
_cell.length_a   1.000
_cell.length_b   1.000
_cell.length_c   1.000
_cell.angle_alpha   90.00
_cell.angle_beta   90.00
_cell.angle_gamma   90.00
#
_symmetry.space_group_name_H-M   'P 1'
#
loop_
_entity.id
_entity.type
_entity.pdbx_description
1 polymer ?
#
loop_
_entity_poly.entity_id
_entity_poly.type
_entity_poly.pdbx_seq_one_letter_code
_entity_poly.pdbx_strand_id
1 'polypeptide(L)'
;MLALLLSLGIGGLFARSIWTLREEAWNNAERTNTNLVRALDRSIARTMEAFDQSLQGVVEGMTDPRVMALPLAMRNLALFDNSLRVQGVGSILVLDPAGNVVMDSEHAVPRKANFADRDYFKVFESGAHTGLYVGAPVRARLSGLLSLPVSRAFYDSQGRLAGVVVGTIRLAHFQGLFEELNVGAGGALNLFRADGVLVARYPYSEDVLGRSLAGTPTMRNLQAARSGTFTGRAALDKVERLYAFRHVGDYPLMVNVAQSVDSILAGWYRSAWLSGSFALVLMAACVGLAVLDRKSVV
;
A
#
# COMPACT_ATOMS: atom_id res chain seq x y z
N MET A 1 56.50 18.74 -6.64
CA MET A 1 55.50 18.69 -7.71
C MET A 1 54.85 17.31 -7.81
N LEU A 2 55.64 16.21 -7.85
CA LEU A 2 55.08 14.84 -7.97
C LEU A 2 54.13 14.45 -6.83
N ALA A 3 54.46 14.75 -5.56
CA ALA A 3 53.61 14.45 -4.41
C ALA A 3 52.25 15.18 -4.45
N LEU A 4 52.22 16.38 -4.98
CA LEU A 4 50.99 17.16 -5.15
C LEU A 4 50.08 16.56 -6.23
N LEU A 5 50.67 16.11 -7.34
CA LEU A 5 49.93 15.42 -8.42
C LEU A 5 49.39 14.06 -7.94
N LEU A 6 50.16 13.29 -7.17
CA LEU A 6 49.75 12.05 -6.58
C LEU A 6 48.59 12.27 -5.58
N SER A 7 48.69 13.25 -4.68
CA SER A 7 47.62 13.58 -3.71
C SER A 7 46.32 14.00 -4.42
N LEU A 8 46.40 14.80 -5.50
CA LEU A 8 45.26 15.18 -6.32
C LEU A 8 44.64 13.98 -7.04
N GLY A 9 45.47 13.08 -7.58
CA GLY A 9 45.02 11.84 -8.21
C GLY A 9 44.27 10.91 -7.22
N ILE A 10 44.86 10.72 -6.05
CA ILE A 10 44.22 9.92 -4.94
C ILE A 10 42.91 10.57 -4.55
N GLY A 11 42.89 11.88 -4.28
CA GLY A 11 41.66 12.59 -3.90
C GLY A 11 40.55 12.48 -4.95
N GLY A 12 40.89 12.61 -6.23
CA GLY A 12 39.95 12.47 -7.34
C GLY A 12 39.35 11.05 -7.45
N LEU A 13 40.18 10.01 -7.28
CA LEU A 13 39.72 8.62 -7.30
C LEU A 13 38.77 8.33 -6.12
N PHE A 14 39.10 8.81 -4.92
CA PHE A 14 38.23 8.67 -3.75
C PHE A 14 36.93 9.43 -3.92
N ALA A 15 36.96 10.66 -4.39
CA ALA A 15 35.75 11.44 -4.64
C ALA A 15 34.81 10.73 -5.64
N ARG A 16 35.39 10.20 -6.72
CA ARG A 16 34.64 9.41 -7.70
C ARG A 16 34.06 8.14 -7.09
N SER A 17 34.86 7.40 -6.31
CA SER A 17 34.39 6.17 -5.65
C SER A 17 33.23 6.43 -4.69
N ILE A 18 33.34 7.48 -3.86
CA ILE A 18 32.28 7.88 -2.92
C ILE A 18 31.01 8.28 -3.69
N TRP A 19 31.13 9.00 -4.79
CA TRP A 19 29.99 9.38 -5.63
C TRP A 19 29.30 8.15 -6.22
N THR A 20 30.07 7.22 -6.79
CA THR A 20 29.54 5.98 -7.38
C THR A 20 28.80 5.13 -6.34
N LEU A 21 29.38 4.96 -5.14
CA LEU A 21 28.72 4.23 -4.04
C LEU A 21 27.38 4.86 -3.61
N ARG A 22 27.30 6.20 -3.64
CA ARG A 22 26.04 6.90 -3.33
C ARG A 22 24.97 6.61 -4.40
N GLU A 23 25.36 6.70 -5.66
CA GLU A 23 24.48 6.45 -6.79
C GLU A 23 24.01 4.98 -6.81
N GLU A 24 24.91 4.03 -6.55
CA GLU A 24 24.59 2.62 -6.41
C GLU A 24 23.61 2.35 -5.26
N ALA A 25 23.82 2.95 -4.08
CA ALA A 25 22.92 2.82 -2.94
C ALA A 25 21.51 3.33 -3.29
N TRP A 26 21.44 4.48 -3.97
CA TRP A 26 20.18 5.07 -4.41
C TRP A 26 19.45 4.20 -5.45
N ASN A 27 20.17 3.82 -6.51
CA ASN A 27 19.61 2.98 -7.59
C ASN A 27 19.15 1.61 -7.08
N ASN A 28 19.88 1.04 -6.12
CA ASN A 28 19.50 -0.23 -5.49
C ASN A 28 18.22 -0.08 -4.66
N ALA A 29 18.11 1.00 -3.87
CA ALA A 29 16.90 1.29 -3.10
C ALA A 29 15.68 1.51 -4.02
N GLU A 30 15.84 2.25 -5.12
CA GLU A 30 14.77 2.50 -6.08
C GLU A 30 14.29 1.20 -6.74
N ARG A 31 15.22 0.35 -7.18
CA ARG A 31 14.90 -0.97 -7.76
C ARG A 31 14.19 -1.87 -6.75
N THR A 32 14.70 -1.93 -5.52
CA THR A 32 14.12 -2.72 -4.45
C THR A 32 12.69 -2.27 -4.14
N ASN A 33 12.49 -0.98 -3.92
CA ASN A 33 11.16 -0.41 -3.64
C ASN A 33 10.19 -0.65 -4.81
N THR A 34 10.68 -0.51 -6.05
CA THR A 34 9.87 -0.79 -7.25
C THR A 34 9.44 -2.26 -7.34
N ASN A 35 10.33 -3.19 -6.99
CA ASN A 35 10.00 -4.61 -6.97
C ASN A 35 9.02 -4.96 -5.85
N LEU A 36 9.21 -4.39 -4.66
CA LEU A 36 8.30 -4.57 -3.53
C LEU A 36 6.89 -4.03 -3.83
N VAL A 37 6.79 -2.83 -4.39
CA VAL A 37 5.48 -2.25 -4.72
C VAL A 37 4.76 -3.04 -5.83
N ARG A 38 5.50 -3.64 -6.78
CA ARG A 38 4.93 -4.55 -7.79
C ARG A 38 4.41 -5.85 -7.17
N ALA A 39 5.12 -6.39 -6.19
CA ALA A 39 4.68 -7.59 -5.49
C ALA A 39 3.40 -7.32 -4.69
N LEU A 40 3.36 -6.20 -3.97
CA LEU A 40 2.18 -5.75 -3.22
C LEU A 40 0.98 -5.49 -4.14
N ASP A 41 1.18 -4.75 -5.24
CA ASP A 41 0.14 -4.51 -6.24
C ASP A 41 -0.51 -5.82 -6.69
N ARG A 42 0.29 -6.81 -7.11
CA ARG A 42 -0.21 -8.11 -7.55
C ARG A 42 -0.93 -8.89 -6.45
N SER A 43 -0.43 -8.82 -5.22
CA SER A 43 -1.05 -9.53 -4.09
C SER A 43 -2.39 -8.90 -3.73
N ILE A 44 -2.43 -7.58 -3.61
CA ILE A 44 -3.66 -6.84 -3.28
C ILE A 44 -4.67 -6.96 -4.43
N ALA A 45 -4.23 -6.82 -5.69
CA ALA A 45 -5.11 -6.99 -6.85
C ALA A 45 -5.77 -8.36 -6.89
N ARG A 46 -5.01 -9.44 -6.63
CA ARG A 46 -5.58 -10.81 -6.55
C ARG A 46 -6.60 -10.97 -5.41
N THR A 47 -6.32 -10.37 -4.26
CA THR A 47 -7.27 -10.37 -3.14
C THR A 47 -8.56 -9.65 -3.53
N MET A 48 -8.44 -8.47 -4.15
CA MET A 48 -9.60 -7.70 -4.62
C MET A 48 -10.39 -8.42 -5.70
N GLU A 49 -9.70 -9.05 -6.66
CA GLU A 49 -10.33 -9.83 -7.74
C GLU A 49 -11.11 -11.03 -7.21
N ALA A 50 -10.49 -11.83 -6.34
CA ALA A 50 -11.16 -12.99 -5.74
C ALA A 50 -12.37 -12.56 -4.90
N PHE A 51 -12.26 -11.43 -4.20
CA PHE A 51 -13.34 -10.90 -3.40
C PHE A 51 -14.47 -10.32 -4.28
N ASP A 52 -14.12 -9.61 -5.33
CA ASP A 52 -15.08 -9.08 -6.30
C ASP A 52 -15.88 -10.19 -6.99
N GLN A 53 -15.20 -11.26 -7.43
CA GLN A 53 -15.85 -12.46 -7.99
C GLN A 53 -16.80 -13.11 -6.98
N SER A 54 -16.44 -13.14 -5.69
CA SER A 54 -17.32 -13.67 -4.65
C SER A 54 -18.58 -12.81 -4.49
N LEU A 55 -18.46 -11.48 -4.49
CA LEU A 55 -19.63 -10.59 -4.42
C LEU A 55 -20.49 -10.70 -5.69
N GLN A 56 -19.88 -10.83 -6.86
CA GLN A 56 -20.59 -10.99 -8.12
C GLN A 56 -21.37 -12.31 -8.15
N GLY A 57 -20.80 -13.41 -7.66
CA GLY A 57 -21.49 -14.69 -7.54
C GLY A 57 -22.74 -14.60 -6.64
N VAL A 58 -22.65 -13.82 -5.53
CA VAL A 58 -23.82 -13.56 -4.67
C VAL A 58 -24.85 -12.71 -5.42
N VAL A 59 -24.46 -11.69 -6.15
CA VAL A 59 -25.38 -10.87 -6.99
C VAL A 59 -26.10 -11.72 -8.02
N GLU A 60 -25.38 -12.59 -8.75
CA GLU A 60 -25.95 -13.51 -9.72
C GLU A 60 -26.95 -14.48 -9.08
N GLY A 61 -26.59 -15.05 -7.93
CA GLY A 61 -27.47 -15.94 -7.19
C GLY A 61 -28.73 -15.25 -6.66
N MET A 62 -28.65 -13.97 -6.24
CA MET A 62 -29.82 -13.19 -5.80
C MET A 62 -30.76 -12.85 -6.96
N THR A 63 -30.28 -12.86 -8.18
CA THR A 63 -31.10 -12.63 -9.40
C THR A 63 -31.56 -13.92 -10.07
N ASP A 64 -31.06 -15.10 -9.66
CA ASP A 64 -31.51 -16.41 -10.20
C ASP A 64 -32.79 -16.89 -9.47
N PRO A 65 -33.93 -17.00 -10.19
CA PRO A 65 -35.17 -17.47 -9.60
C PRO A 65 -35.06 -18.88 -8.99
N ARG A 66 -34.17 -19.74 -9.52
CA ARG A 66 -33.97 -21.11 -9.02
C ARG A 66 -33.30 -21.10 -7.65
N VAL A 67 -32.31 -20.22 -7.45
CA VAL A 67 -31.65 -20.05 -6.16
C VAL A 67 -32.60 -19.41 -5.16
N MET A 68 -33.37 -18.43 -5.59
CA MET A 68 -34.34 -17.72 -4.74
C MET A 68 -35.53 -18.60 -4.31
N ALA A 69 -35.87 -19.64 -5.06
CA ALA A 69 -36.90 -20.63 -4.71
C ALA A 69 -36.44 -21.65 -3.64
N LEU A 70 -35.12 -21.74 -3.35
CA LEU A 70 -34.59 -22.66 -2.36
C LEU A 70 -35.01 -22.27 -0.94
N PRO A 71 -35.19 -23.28 -0.01
CA PRO A 71 -35.31 -23.00 1.40
C PRO A 71 -34.13 -22.15 1.91
N LEU A 72 -34.38 -21.29 2.91
CA LEU A 72 -33.40 -20.29 3.39
C LEU A 72 -32.02 -20.88 3.67
N ALA A 73 -31.92 -22.01 4.32
CA ALA A 73 -30.64 -22.66 4.63
C ALA A 73 -29.87 -23.11 3.39
N MET A 74 -30.56 -23.68 2.38
CA MET A 74 -29.97 -24.10 1.12
C MET A 74 -29.56 -22.87 0.25
N ARG A 75 -30.40 -21.83 0.28
CA ARG A 75 -30.08 -20.56 -0.40
C ARG A 75 -28.82 -19.94 0.17
N ASN A 76 -28.66 -19.92 1.48
CA ASN A 76 -27.46 -19.41 2.15
C ASN A 76 -26.20 -20.18 1.69
N LEU A 77 -26.25 -21.52 1.68
CA LEU A 77 -25.15 -22.33 1.17
C LEU A 77 -24.86 -22.06 -0.30
N ALA A 78 -25.90 -22.00 -1.16
CA ALA A 78 -25.72 -21.74 -2.59
C ALA A 78 -25.09 -20.37 -2.87
N LEU A 79 -25.41 -19.34 -2.07
CA LEU A 79 -24.89 -17.97 -2.25
C LEU A 79 -23.47 -17.81 -1.73
N PHE A 80 -23.10 -18.48 -0.64
CA PHE A 80 -21.86 -18.15 0.09
C PHE A 80 -20.78 -19.24 0.11
N ASP A 81 -21.02 -20.44 -0.46
CA ASP A 81 -20.06 -21.56 -0.42
C ASP A 81 -18.67 -21.17 -0.99
N ASN A 82 -18.65 -20.41 -2.08
CA ASN A 82 -17.40 -19.96 -2.70
C ASN A 82 -16.75 -18.75 -2.01
N SER A 83 -17.52 -17.96 -1.27
CA SER A 83 -17.02 -16.72 -0.64
C SER A 83 -16.21 -16.97 0.63
N LEU A 84 -16.42 -18.11 1.30
CA LEU A 84 -15.71 -18.50 2.52
C LEU A 84 -14.24 -18.88 2.30
N ARG A 85 -13.78 -18.99 1.04
CA ARG A 85 -12.41 -19.42 0.69
C ARG A 85 -11.41 -18.31 0.56
N VAL A 86 -11.82 -17.04 0.57
CA VAL A 86 -10.92 -15.90 0.42
C VAL A 86 -10.33 -15.52 1.76
N GLN A 87 -8.99 -15.57 1.88
CA GLN A 87 -8.29 -15.19 3.11
C GLN A 87 -8.52 -13.71 3.46
N GLY A 88 -8.71 -13.43 4.75
CA GLY A 88 -8.91 -12.07 5.24
C GLY A 88 -10.31 -11.51 5.06
N VAL A 89 -11.22 -12.26 4.46
CA VAL A 89 -12.64 -11.87 4.32
C VAL A 89 -13.35 -11.94 5.66
N GLY A 90 -14.14 -10.90 5.94
CA GLY A 90 -15.16 -10.91 6.99
C GLY A 90 -16.49 -11.44 6.43
N SER A 91 -17.59 -11.10 7.09
CA SER A 91 -18.93 -11.49 6.61
C SER A 91 -19.28 -10.82 5.28
N ILE A 92 -20.00 -11.56 4.43
CA ILE A 92 -20.71 -11.02 3.27
C ILE A 92 -22.19 -10.95 3.65
N LEU A 93 -22.81 -9.80 3.41
CA LEU A 93 -24.19 -9.52 3.71
C LEU A 93 -24.93 -9.14 2.43
N VAL A 94 -26.19 -9.53 2.34
CA VAL A 94 -27.11 -8.97 1.36
C VAL A 94 -28.06 -8.02 2.08
N LEU A 95 -28.15 -6.81 1.57
CA LEU A 95 -29.01 -5.74 2.08
C LEU A 95 -30.19 -5.55 1.14
N ASP A 96 -31.39 -5.36 1.71
CA ASP A 96 -32.57 -4.94 0.96
C ASP A 96 -32.49 -3.46 0.52
N PRO A 97 -33.43 -2.94 -0.30
CA PRO A 97 -33.43 -1.54 -0.70
C PRO A 97 -33.56 -0.52 0.44
N ALA A 98 -33.98 -0.96 1.61
CA ALA A 98 -34.04 -0.13 2.83
C ALA A 98 -32.76 -0.25 3.70
N GLY A 99 -31.76 -1.02 3.25
CA GLY A 99 -30.48 -1.22 3.94
C GLY A 99 -30.51 -2.28 5.07
N ASN A 100 -31.60 -3.04 5.21
CA ASN A 100 -31.68 -4.13 6.21
C ASN A 100 -30.97 -5.38 5.73
N VAL A 101 -30.35 -6.10 6.66
CA VAL A 101 -29.70 -7.39 6.34
C VAL A 101 -30.78 -8.46 6.09
N VAL A 102 -30.76 -9.04 4.89
CA VAL A 102 -31.67 -10.13 4.48
C VAL A 102 -30.96 -11.47 4.32
N MET A 103 -29.64 -11.48 4.08
CA MET A 103 -28.80 -12.67 4.05
C MET A 103 -27.47 -12.38 4.74
N ASP A 104 -26.88 -13.39 5.38
CA ASP A 104 -25.65 -13.28 6.15
C ASP A 104 -24.80 -14.54 5.96
N SER A 105 -23.57 -14.41 5.47
CA SER A 105 -22.69 -15.55 5.20
C SER A 105 -22.24 -16.30 6.46
N GLU A 106 -22.25 -15.64 7.61
CA GLU A 106 -21.81 -16.25 8.88
C GLU A 106 -22.97 -16.87 9.67
N HIS A 107 -24.24 -16.49 9.36
CA HIS A 107 -25.40 -16.89 10.13
C HIS A 107 -26.58 -17.30 9.23
N ALA A 108 -27.07 -18.51 9.40
CA ALA A 108 -28.23 -18.99 8.65
C ALA A 108 -29.52 -18.15 8.90
N VAL A 109 -29.64 -17.58 10.10
CA VAL A 109 -30.62 -16.53 10.40
C VAL A 109 -29.89 -15.20 10.39
N PRO A 110 -30.22 -14.28 9.48
CA PRO A 110 -29.48 -13.02 9.32
C PRO A 110 -29.50 -12.19 10.61
N ARG A 111 -28.38 -11.63 10.97
CA ARG A 111 -28.26 -10.69 12.10
C ARG A 111 -29.03 -9.42 11.79
N LYS A 112 -29.87 -8.98 12.75
CA LYS A 112 -30.65 -7.76 12.58
C LYS A 112 -29.77 -6.52 12.65
N ALA A 113 -29.59 -5.86 11.52
CA ALA A 113 -28.89 -4.60 11.40
C ALA A 113 -29.36 -3.85 10.15
N ASN A 114 -29.19 -2.52 10.16
CA ASN A 114 -29.45 -1.66 9.01
C ASN A 114 -28.18 -0.88 8.65
N PHE A 115 -27.92 -0.72 7.38
CA PHE A 115 -26.73 -0.09 6.82
C PHE A 115 -27.02 1.01 5.80
N ALA A 116 -28.26 1.52 5.75
CA ALA A 116 -28.66 2.61 4.87
C ALA A 116 -27.87 3.91 5.10
N ASP A 117 -27.30 4.09 6.30
CA ASP A 117 -26.45 5.24 6.65
C ASP A 117 -25.04 5.19 6.07
N ARG A 118 -24.61 4.05 5.54
CA ARG A 118 -23.22 3.80 5.11
C ARG A 118 -22.97 4.25 3.68
N ASP A 119 -21.74 4.74 3.42
CA ASP A 119 -21.26 5.19 2.10
C ASP A 119 -21.38 4.09 1.03
N TYR A 120 -21.00 2.86 1.39
CA TYR A 120 -21.04 1.71 0.51
C TYR A 120 -22.44 1.19 0.17
N PHE A 121 -23.49 1.76 0.79
CA PHE A 121 -24.89 1.56 0.43
C PHE A 121 -25.42 2.78 -0.35
N LYS A 122 -25.23 3.97 0.21
CA LYS A 122 -25.75 5.24 -0.35
C LYS A 122 -25.27 5.53 -1.77
N VAL A 123 -24.05 5.09 -2.12
CA VAL A 123 -23.48 5.29 -3.45
C VAL A 123 -24.36 4.72 -4.57
N PHE A 124 -25.16 3.70 -4.27
CA PHE A 124 -26.07 3.06 -5.24
C PHE A 124 -27.48 3.62 -5.26
N GLU A 125 -27.90 4.38 -4.23
CA GLU A 125 -29.28 4.94 -4.17
C GLU A 125 -29.59 5.88 -5.32
N SER A 126 -28.59 6.61 -5.80
CA SER A 126 -28.76 7.53 -6.94
C SER A 126 -28.72 6.85 -8.32
N GLY A 127 -28.34 5.57 -8.39
CA GLY A 127 -28.09 4.85 -9.63
C GLY A 127 -26.87 5.36 -10.44
N ALA A 128 -26.15 6.34 -9.93
CA ALA A 128 -25.00 6.95 -10.64
C ALA A 128 -23.75 6.05 -10.61
N HIS A 129 -23.62 5.18 -9.59
CA HIS A 129 -22.50 4.25 -9.48
C HIS A 129 -22.91 2.86 -9.94
N THR A 130 -22.10 2.29 -10.84
CA THR A 130 -22.24 0.91 -11.31
C THR A 130 -20.95 0.15 -11.06
N GLY A 131 -21.06 -1.14 -10.75
CA GLY A 131 -19.90 -2.00 -10.52
C GLY A 131 -19.48 -2.06 -9.05
N LEU A 132 -18.19 -2.35 -8.84
CA LEU A 132 -17.62 -2.51 -7.50
C LEU A 132 -17.38 -1.15 -6.85
N TYR A 133 -17.84 -0.98 -5.62
CA TYR A 133 -17.51 0.16 -4.77
C TYR A 133 -16.59 -0.27 -3.63
N VAL A 134 -15.51 0.49 -3.40
CA VAL A 134 -14.60 0.32 -2.28
C VAL A 134 -14.84 1.47 -1.30
N GLY A 135 -15.40 1.16 -0.13
CA GLY A 135 -15.72 2.15 0.90
C GLY A 135 -14.49 2.63 1.68
N ALA A 136 -14.70 3.57 2.57
CA ALA A 136 -13.67 3.97 3.53
C ALA A 136 -13.48 2.90 4.61
N PRO A 137 -12.26 2.78 5.22
CA PRO A 137 -12.07 1.93 6.38
C PRO A 137 -13.06 2.26 7.50
N VAL A 138 -13.71 1.23 8.01
CA VAL A 138 -14.70 1.38 9.08
C VAL A 138 -14.50 0.30 10.14
N ARG A 139 -14.95 0.59 11.36
CA ARG A 139 -15.18 -0.46 12.35
C ARG A 139 -16.52 -1.13 12.01
N ALA A 140 -16.46 -2.40 11.61
CA ALA A 140 -17.62 -3.17 11.17
C ALA A 140 -18.66 -3.29 12.30
N ARG A 141 -19.92 -2.94 12.02
CA ARG A 141 -20.99 -2.86 13.02
C ARG A 141 -21.28 -4.21 13.71
N LEU A 142 -21.13 -5.31 12.98
CA LEU A 142 -21.46 -6.65 13.47
C LEU A 142 -20.29 -7.36 14.15
N SER A 143 -19.05 -7.14 13.70
CA SER A 143 -17.87 -7.81 14.25
C SER A 143 -17.00 -6.91 15.14
N GLY A 144 -17.17 -5.59 15.08
CA GLY A 144 -16.31 -4.63 15.76
C GLY A 144 -14.89 -4.50 15.17
N LEU A 145 -14.56 -5.29 14.13
CA LEU A 145 -13.22 -5.28 13.52
C LEU A 145 -13.06 -4.15 12.53
N LEU A 146 -11.84 -3.58 12.48
CA LEU A 146 -11.46 -2.63 11.43
C LEU A 146 -11.41 -3.35 10.08
N SER A 147 -12.17 -2.83 9.13
CA SER A 147 -12.40 -3.49 7.86
C SER A 147 -12.54 -2.48 6.72
N LEU A 148 -12.18 -2.92 5.52
CA LEU A 148 -12.45 -2.24 4.26
C LEU A 148 -13.74 -2.82 3.67
N PRO A 149 -14.86 -2.07 3.64
CA PRO A 149 -16.09 -2.54 3.01
C PRO A 149 -15.96 -2.45 1.49
N VAL A 150 -16.48 -3.48 0.81
CA VAL A 150 -16.54 -3.55 -0.65
C VAL A 150 -17.94 -4.01 -1.01
N SER A 151 -18.58 -3.35 -1.97
CA SER A 151 -20.01 -3.61 -2.27
C SER A 151 -20.34 -3.56 -3.75
N ARG A 152 -21.41 -4.26 -4.11
CA ARG A 152 -22.05 -4.25 -5.44
C ARG A 152 -23.56 -4.15 -5.27
N ALA A 153 -24.21 -3.37 -6.13
CA ALA A 153 -25.65 -3.35 -6.21
C ALA A 153 -26.16 -4.43 -7.16
N PHE A 154 -27.40 -4.87 -6.94
CA PHE A 154 -28.18 -5.63 -7.91
C PHE A 154 -29.55 -4.97 -8.10
N TYR A 155 -30.09 -5.15 -9.29
CA TYR A 155 -31.28 -4.43 -9.76
C TYR A 155 -32.35 -5.41 -10.20
N ASP A 156 -33.61 -4.98 -10.09
CA ASP A 156 -34.75 -5.74 -10.61
C ASP A 156 -34.85 -5.62 -12.15
N SER A 157 -35.81 -6.36 -12.71
CA SER A 157 -36.08 -6.34 -14.17
C SER A 157 -36.51 -4.97 -14.72
N GLN A 158 -36.83 -4.03 -13.83
CA GLN A 158 -37.20 -2.65 -14.18
C GLN A 158 -36.04 -1.67 -13.99
N GLY A 159 -34.85 -2.16 -13.62
CA GLY A 159 -33.67 -1.33 -13.37
C GLY A 159 -33.70 -0.58 -12.04
N ARG A 160 -34.61 -0.91 -11.12
CA ARG A 160 -34.66 -0.32 -9.78
C ARG A 160 -33.73 -1.09 -8.83
N LEU A 161 -33.12 -0.39 -7.88
CA LEU A 161 -32.26 -1.00 -6.86
C LEU A 161 -33.05 -2.09 -6.10
N ALA A 162 -32.66 -3.35 -6.28
CA ALA A 162 -33.24 -4.50 -5.56
C ALA A 162 -32.48 -4.82 -4.28
N GLY A 163 -31.22 -4.40 -4.18
CA GLY A 163 -30.41 -4.51 -2.97
C GLY A 163 -28.92 -4.29 -3.22
N VAL A 164 -28.16 -4.45 -2.15
CA VAL A 164 -26.71 -4.30 -2.15
C VAL A 164 -26.07 -5.52 -1.49
N VAL A 165 -25.10 -6.13 -2.18
CA VAL A 165 -24.21 -7.12 -1.58
C VAL A 165 -22.99 -6.38 -1.06
N VAL A 166 -22.71 -6.49 0.23
CA VAL A 166 -21.54 -5.90 0.86
C VAL A 166 -20.73 -6.96 1.59
N GLY A 167 -19.46 -6.96 1.36
CA GLY A 167 -18.51 -7.75 2.15
C GLY A 167 -17.43 -6.88 2.74
N THR A 168 -16.67 -7.41 3.66
CA THR A 168 -15.59 -6.69 4.33
C THR A 168 -14.27 -7.45 4.23
N ILE A 169 -13.17 -6.74 3.95
CA ILE A 169 -11.80 -7.26 4.07
C ILE A 169 -11.24 -6.72 5.38
N ARG A 170 -10.81 -7.61 6.28
CA ARG A 170 -10.20 -7.21 7.55
C ARG A 170 -8.88 -6.48 7.28
N LEU A 171 -8.67 -5.31 7.88
CA LEU A 171 -7.43 -4.55 7.67
C LEU A 171 -6.19 -5.31 8.16
N ALA A 172 -6.34 -6.21 9.13
CA ALA A 172 -5.28 -7.12 9.58
C ALA A 172 -4.69 -7.97 8.43
N HIS A 173 -5.47 -8.27 7.38
CA HIS A 173 -4.96 -8.96 6.20
C HIS A 173 -3.88 -8.14 5.47
N PHE A 174 -4.13 -6.84 5.25
CA PHE A 174 -3.15 -5.95 4.63
C PHE A 174 -1.96 -5.69 5.56
N GLN A 175 -2.18 -5.62 6.88
CA GLN A 175 -1.11 -5.48 7.86
C GLN A 175 -0.16 -6.68 7.82
N GLY A 176 -0.69 -7.91 7.79
CA GLY A 176 0.12 -9.12 7.65
C GLY A 176 1.00 -9.10 6.39
N LEU A 177 0.43 -8.68 5.24
CA LEU A 177 1.22 -8.52 4.01
C LEU A 177 2.35 -7.48 4.15
N PHE A 178 2.14 -6.44 4.94
CA PHE A 178 3.14 -5.39 5.14
C PHE A 178 4.22 -5.79 6.15
N GLU A 179 3.87 -6.54 7.19
CA GLU A 179 4.80 -7.00 8.23
C GLU A 179 5.84 -7.99 7.71
N GLU A 180 5.50 -8.75 6.65
CA GLU A 180 6.43 -9.66 5.98
C GLU A 180 7.54 -8.92 5.20
N LEU A 181 7.38 -7.60 4.97
CA LEU A 181 8.29 -6.81 4.16
C LEU A 181 9.21 -5.93 5.01
N ASN A 182 10.51 -6.05 4.75
CA ASN A 182 11.50 -5.20 5.41
C ASN A 182 11.80 -3.97 4.54
N VAL A 183 11.34 -2.80 5.01
CA VAL A 183 11.58 -1.50 4.35
C VAL A 183 12.64 -0.64 5.06
N GLY A 184 13.37 -1.26 6.00
CA GLY A 184 14.42 -0.59 6.78
C GLY A 184 13.90 0.41 7.82
N ALA A 185 14.83 0.97 8.58
CA ALA A 185 14.51 1.94 9.63
C ALA A 185 13.87 3.20 9.03
N GLY A 186 12.77 3.67 9.65
CA GLY A 186 12.03 4.84 9.19
C GLY A 186 11.27 4.63 7.87
N GLY A 187 11.25 3.40 7.34
CA GLY A 187 10.45 3.04 6.17
C GLY A 187 8.94 3.00 6.46
N ALA A 188 8.12 3.06 5.42
CA ALA A 188 6.67 2.97 5.53
C ALA A 188 6.07 2.27 4.30
N LEU A 189 4.99 1.53 4.53
CA LEU A 189 4.12 0.96 3.50
C LEU A 189 2.72 1.54 3.71
N ASN A 190 2.05 1.91 2.64
CA ASN A 190 0.70 2.44 2.76
C ASN A 190 -0.17 1.93 1.61
N LEU A 191 -1.43 1.65 1.93
CA LEU A 191 -2.50 1.41 0.99
C LEU A 191 -3.50 2.56 1.12
N PHE A 192 -3.79 3.23 0.01
CA PHE A 192 -4.75 4.33 -0.07
C PHE A 192 -5.89 4.00 -1.01
N ARG A 193 -7.05 4.58 -0.79
CA ARG A 193 -8.04 4.76 -1.84
C ARG A 193 -7.58 5.85 -2.82
N ALA A 194 -8.12 5.82 -4.03
CA ALA A 194 -7.79 6.79 -5.09
C ALA A 194 -8.09 8.26 -4.69
N ASP A 195 -9.03 8.49 -3.77
CA ASP A 195 -9.35 9.80 -3.20
C ASP A 195 -8.42 10.26 -2.08
N GLY A 196 -7.42 9.44 -1.74
CA GLY A 196 -6.40 9.75 -0.74
C GLY A 196 -6.72 9.32 0.69
N VAL A 197 -7.79 8.56 0.91
CA VAL A 197 -8.09 7.98 2.23
C VAL A 197 -7.14 6.83 2.53
N LEU A 198 -6.48 6.88 3.68
CA LEU A 198 -5.54 5.85 4.14
C LEU A 198 -6.29 4.60 4.60
N VAL A 199 -6.05 3.47 3.93
CA VAL A 199 -6.69 2.17 4.21
C VAL A 199 -5.86 1.34 5.18
N ALA A 200 -4.58 1.17 4.90
CA ALA A 200 -3.66 0.39 5.74
C ALA A 200 -2.27 1.04 5.74
N ARG A 201 -1.51 0.84 6.81
CA ARG A 201 -0.18 1.40 6.99
C ARG A 201 0.73 0.47 7.78
N TYR A 202 2.01 0.48 7.40
CA TYR A 202 3.12 0.00 8.23
C TYR A 202 4.17 1.13 8.40
N PRO A 203 4.70 1.36 9.57
CA PRO A 203 4.29 0.82 10.88
C PRO A 203 2.83 1.13 11.21
N TYR A 204 2.17 0.18 11.88
CA TYR A 204 0.75 0.29 12.23
C TYR A 204 0.47 1.48 13.15
N SER A 205 -0.62 2.20 12.86
CA SER A 205 -1.11 3.31 13.67
C SER A 205 -2.60 3.46 13.39
N GLU A 206 -3.44 3.05 14.34
CA GLU A 206 -4.91 3.04 14.16
C GLU A 206 -5.48 4.44 14.00
N ASP A 207 -4.90 5.42 14.71
CA ASP A 207 -5.37 6.82 14.75
C ASP A 207 -5.30 7.55 13.41
N VAL A 208 -4.50 7.04 12.44
CA VAL A 208 -4.38 7.64 11.11
C VAL A 208 -5.20 6.90 10.04
N LEU A 209 -5.71 5.70 10.33
CA LEU A 209 -6.54 4.96 9.39
C LEU A 209 -7.86 5.69 9.14
N GLY A 210 -8.31 5.69 7.89
CA GLY A 210 -9.50 6.43 7.46
C GLY A 210 -9.28 7.94 7.28
N ARG A 211 -8.11 8.50 7.65
CA ARG A 211 -7.81 9.92 7.38
C ARG A 211 -7.57 10.14 5.90
N SER A 212 -8.08 11.26 5.39
CA SER A 212 -7.78 11.71 4.04
C SER A 212 -6.47 12.51 4.02
N LEU A 213 -5.56 12.11 3.14
CA LEU A 213 -4.34 12.85 2.80
C LEU A 213 -4.47 13.58 1.46
N ALA A 214 -5.70 13.73 0.96
CA ALA A 214 -5.99 14.49 -0.27
C ALA A 214 -5.37 15.88 -0.21
N GLY A 215 -4.85 16.38 -1.34
CA GLY A 215 -4.23 17.69 -1.44
C GLY A 215 -2.81 17.82 -0.85
N THR A 216 -2.28 16.79 -0.16
CA THR A 216 -0.88 16.80 0.25
C THR A 216 0.05 16.63 -0.94
N PRO A 217 1.30 17.17 -0.89
CA PRO A 217 2.27 17.02 -1.99
C PRO A 217 2.51 15.55 -2.34
N THR A 218 2.65 14.67 -1.34
CA THR A 218 2.84 13.23 -1.54
C THR A 218 1.65 12.63 -2.29
N MET A 219 0.40 12.95 -1.90
CA MET A 219 -0.79 12.40 -2.54
C MET A 219 -0.93 12.89 -3.98
N ARG A 220 -0.61 14.16 -4.27
CA ARG A 220 -0.60 14.67 -5.65
C ARG A 220 0.36 13.89 -6.56
N ASN A 221 1.55 13.54 -6.05
CA ASN A 221 2.50 12.71 -6.81
C ASN A 221 1.97 11.29 -7.03
N LEU A 222 1.31 10.68 -6.03
CA LEU A 222 0.70 9.35 -6.17
C LEU A 222 -0.45 9.33 -7.19
N GLN A 223 -1.20 10.42 -7.30
CA GLN A 223 -2.33 10.55 -8.23
C GLN A 223 -1.92 11.00 -9.63
N ALA A 224 -0.69 11.53 -9.81
CA ALA A 224 -0.22 12.07 -11.09
C ALA A 224 0.02 11.00 -12.16
N ALA A 225 0.27 9.74 -11.78
CA ALA A 225 0.56 8.64 -12.71
C ALA A 225 0.10 7.30 -12.12
N ARG A 226 -0.03 6.27 -12.97
CA ARG A 226 -0.39 4.90 -12.51
C ARG A 226 0.73 4.21 -11.73
N SER A 227 1.97 4.59 -11.93
CA SER A 227 3.14 4.09 -11.18
C SER A 227 4.33 5.02 -11.36
N GLY A 228 5.25 4.99 -10.43
CA GLY A 228 6.48 5.79 -10.50
C GLY A 228 7.26 5.77 -9.21
N THR A 229 8.34 6.57 -9.21
CA THR A 229 9.16 6.84 -8.03
C THR A 229 9.31 8.36 -7.86
N PHE A 230 9.41 8.81 -6.64
CA PHE A 230 9.71 10.21 -6.30
C PHE A 230 10.27 10.31 -4.88
N THR A 231 10.99 11.39 -4.62
CA THR A 231 11.43 11.73 -3.26
C THR A 231 10.53 12.81 -2.68
N GLY A 232 10.15 12.66 -1.43
CA GLY A 232 9.30 13.63 -0.77
C GLY A 232 9.24 13.45 0.73
N ARG A 233 8.77 14.50 1.40
CA ARG A 233 8.57 14.51 2.85
C ARG A 233 7.17 14.03 3.19
N ALA A 234 7.07 12.99 4.02
CA ALA A 234 5.81 12.41 4.43
C ALA A 234 4.92 13.41 5.18
N ALA A 235 3.62 13.39 4.88
CA ALA A 235 2.66 14.31 5.53
C ALA A 235 2.44 13.97 7.01
N LEU A 236 2.53 12.69 7.39
CA LEU A 236 2.22 12.21 8.73
C LEU A 236 3.35 12.42 9.74
N ASP A 237 4.58 12.07 9.38
CA ASP A 237 5.73 12.03 10.30
C ASP A 237 6.91 12.92 9.87
N LYS A 238 6.77 13.64 8.74
CA LYS A 238 7.75 14.59 8.20
C LYS A 238 9.09 13.97 7.78
N VAL A 239 9.20 12.65 7.75
CA VAL A 239 10.40 11.94 7.31
C VAL A 239 10.53 12.05 5.79
N GLU A 240 11.74 12.32 5.32
CA GLU A 240 12.04 12.34 3.89
C GLU A 240 12.27 10.92 3.38
N ARG A 241 11.55 10.53 2.33
CA ARG A 241 11.56 9.17 1.80
C ARG A 241 11.64 9.13 0.28
N LEU A 242 12.26 8.09 -0.22
CA LEU A 242 12.12 7.63 -1.59
C LEU A 242 10.86 6.75 -1.66
N TYR A 243 9.89 7.18 -2.44
CA TYR A 243 8.63 6.48 -2.69
C TYR A 243 8.68 5.73 -4.00
N ALA A 244 8.22 4.49 -3.99
CA ALA A 244 7.79 3.78 -5.18
C ALA A 244 6.30 3.49 -5.01
N PHE A 245 5.48 3.69 -6.05
CA PHE A 245 4.03 3.55 -5.96
C PHE A 245 3.42 2.92 -7.20
N ARG A 246 2.24 2.31 -7.03
CA ARG A 246 1.40 1.80 -8.11
C ARG A 246 -0.08 1.89 -7.75
N HIS A 247 -0.91 2.11 -8.77
CA HIS A 247 -2.33 1.84 -8.69
C HIS A 247 -2.54 0.32 -8.73
N VAL A 248 -3.47 -0.17 -7.91
CA VAL A 248 -3.72 -1.61 -7.73
C VAL A 248 -4.67 -2.09 -8.83
N GLY A 249 -4.14 -2.72 -9.86
CA GLY A 249 -4.94 -3.17 -11.00
C GLY A 249 -5.85 -2.06 -11.53
N ASP A 250 -7.14 -2.37 -11.69
CA ASP A 250 -8.19 -1.40 -12.07
C ASP A 250 -9.08 -0.99 -10.87
N TYR A 251 -8.67 -1.33 -9.66
CA TYR A 251 -9.37 -0.96 -8.43
C TYR A 251 -9.03 0.47 -8.01
N PRO A 252 -9.94 1.17 -7.31
CA PRO A 252 -9.69 2.52 -6.81
C PRO A 252 -8.77 2.51 -5.57
N LEU A 253 -7.64 1.84 -5.69
CA LEU A 253 -6.63 1.67 -4.65
C LEU A 253 -5.23 2.01 -5.20
N MET A 254 -4.38 2.52 -4.31
CA MET A 254 -2.97 2.82 -4.59
C MET A 254 -2.12 2.28 -3.45
N VAL A 255 -1.03 1.61 -3.78
CA VAL A 255 -0.06 1.13 -2.81
C VAL A 255 1.27 1.83 -3.02
N ASN A 256 1.95 2.17 -1.93
CA ASN A 256 3.32 2.66 -1.97
C ASN A 256 4.23 1.96 -0.97
N VAL A 257 5.49 1.90 -1.35
CA VAL A 257 6.63 1.53 -0.52
C VAL A 257 7.50 2.78 -0.39
N ALA A 258 7.83 3.16 0.83
CA ALA A 258 8.59 4.36 1.12
C ALA A 258 9.75 4.02 2.05
N GLN A 259 10.99 4.21 1.59
CA GLN A 259 12.20 4.01 2.36
C GLN A 259 12.80 5.35 2.76
N SER A 260 13.22 5.48 4.02
CA SER A 260 13.86 6.71 4.52
C SER A 260 15.17 6.98 3.77
N VAL A 261 15.38 8.23 3.34
CA VAL A 261 16.63 8.67 2.69
C VAL A 261 17.83 8.43 3.59
N ASP A 262 17.69 8.66 4.88
CA ASP A 262 18.76 8.41 5.86
C ASP A 262 19.11 6.92 5.94
N SER A 263 18.12 6.03 5.89
CA SER A 263 18.33 4.58 5.86
C SER A 263 19.03 4.13 4.57
N ILE A 264 18.65 4.67 3.42
CA ILE A 264 19.28 4.38 2.12
C ILE A 264 20.76 4.76 2.16
N LEU A 265 21.07 5.92 2.69
CA LEU A 265 22.41 6.49 2.69
C LEU A 265 23.26 6.10 3.92
N ALA A 266 22.69 5.40 4.91
CA ALA A 266 23.41 5.05 6.14
C ALA A 266 24.70 4.25 5.88
N GLY A 267 24.64 3.26 4.97
CA GLY A 267 25.80 2.50 4.55
C GLY A 267 26.83 3.34 3.80
N TRP A 268 26.36 4.24 2.96
CA TRP A 268 27.21 5.18 2.23
C TRP A 268 27.91 6.16 3.16
N TYR A 269 27.24 6.76 4.13
CA TYR A 269 27.85 7.64 5.12
C TYR A 269 28.98 6.95 5.86
N ARG A 270 28.75 5.72 6.32
CA ARG A 270 29.78 4.91 7.01
C ARG A 270 30.98 4.64 6.11
N SER A 271 30.75 4.26 4.87
CA SER A 271 31.82 4.01 3.88
C SER A 271 32.57 5.29 3.52
N ALA A 272 31.87 6.41 3.36
CA ALA A 272 32.46 7.70 3.05
C ALA A 272 33.39 8.19 4.18
N TRP A 273 32.96 8.04 5.44
CA TRP A 273 33.79 8.37 6.61
C TRP A 273 35.06 7.51 6.69
N LEU A 274 34.93 6.19 6.53
CA LEU A 274 36.07 5.27 6.58
C LEU A 274 37.05 5.53 5.41
N SER A 275 36.55 5.64 4.20
CA SER A 275 37.36 5.88 3.02
C SER A 275 38.00 7.28 3.02
N GLY A 276 37.23 8.28 3.47
CA GLY A 276 37.71 9.65 3.59
C GLY A 276 38.85 9.81 4.61
N SER A 277 38.70 9.19 5.79
CA SER A 277 39.76 9.20 6.81
C SER A 277 41.03 8.48 6.33
N PHE A 278 40.86 7.34 5.64
CA PHE A 278 41.98 6.61 5.07
C PHE A 278 42.69 7.42 3.97
N ALA A 279 41.95 8.09 3.10
CA ALA A 279 42.51 8.98 2.07
C ALA A 279 43.28 10.16 2.66
N LEU A 280 42.77 10.76 3.74
CA LEU A 280 43.45 11.84 4.46
C LEU A 280 44.78 11.38 5.05
N VAL A 281 44.81 10.20 5.68
CA VAL A 281 46.05 9.62 6.23
C VAL A 281 47.09 9.37 5.10
N LEU A 282 46.66 8.79 3.97
CA LEU A 282 47.52 8.56 2.84
C LEU A 282 48.10 9.87 2.25
N MET A 283 47.26 10.87 2.10
CA MET A 283 47.72 12.18 1.59
C MET A 283 48.72 12.85 2.56
N ALA A 284 48.45 12.78 3.87
CA ALA A 284 49.35 13.29 4.88
C ALA A 284 50.70 12.56 4.87
N ALA A 285 50.70 11.24 4.70
CA ALA A 285 51.91 10.43 4.56
C ALA A 285 52.71 10.79 3.31
N CYS A 286 52.06 10.98 2.15
CA CYS A 286 52.70 11.39 0.93
C CYS A 286 53.36 12.78 1.05
N VAL A 287 52.68 13.72 1.69
CA VAL A 287 53.23 15.07 1.94
C VAL A 287 54.39 15.00 2.93
N GLY A 288 54.26 14.22 4.02
CA GLY A 288 55.30 14.02 5.02
C GLY A 288 56.59 13.44 4.42
N LEU A 289 56.47 12.40 3.59
CA LEU A 289 57.58 11.79 2.90
C LEU A 289 58.29 12.81 1.93
N ALA A 290 57.49 13.61 1.20
CA ALA A 290 58.02 14.62 0.32
C ALA A 290 58.76 15.75 1.05
N VAL A 291 58.38 16.09 2.26
CA VAL A 291 59.07 17.06 3.13
C VAL A 291 60.36 16.50 3.71
N LEU A 292 60.36 15.21 4.11
CA LEU A 292 61.55 14.54 4.60
C LEU A 292 62.62 14.36 3.53
N ASP A 293 62.24 13.97 2.31
CA ASP A 293 63.13 13.83 1.15
C ASP A 293 63.80 15.16 0.79
N ARG A 294 63.07 16.27 0.87
CA ARG A 294 63.68 17.60 0.67
C ARG A 294 64.71 17.96 1.74
N LYS A 295 64.57 17.52 2.97
CA LYS A 295 65.52 17.79 4.07
C LYS A 295 66.76 16.90 4.00
N SER A 296 66.72 15.77 3.32
CA SER A 296 67.86 14.86 3.17
C SER A 296 68.78 15.25 1.97
N VAL A 297 68.36 16.18 1.13
CA VAL A 297 69.11 16.65 -0.06
C VAL A 297 69.80 18.03 0.19
N VAL A 298 69.65 18.62 1.38
CA VAL A 298 70.38 19.83 1.84
C VAL A 298 71.39 19.44 2.94
#